data_917797aac3ed4eaf78f3b4bdc68826ff
#
_entry.id   917797aac3ed4eaf78f3b4bdc68826ff
#
_cell.length_a   1.000
_cell.length_b   1.000
_cell.length_c   1.000
_cell.angle_alpha   90.00
_cell.angle_beta   90.00
_cell.angle_gamma   90.00
#
_symmetry.space_group_name_H-M   'P 1'
#
loop_
_entity.id
_entity.type
_entity.pdbx_description
1 polymer ?
#
loop_
_entity_poly.entity_id
_entity_poly.type
_entity_poly.pdbx_seq_one_letter_code
_entity_poly.pdbx_strand_id
1 'polypeptide(L)'
;MRSLKITLVLFSALVLCIVFNSLYIRRCADRISEMAEGIRMGEDVGELEDFWSKNEKLFGISISETQLDYISRLIISIGHDHRNGNTSELEKNIALLTDAVQGIRRYESFSLENIF
;
A
#
# COMPACT_ATOMS: atom_id res chain seq x y z
N MET A 1 10.59 -28.97 28.50
CA MET A 1 11.29 -27.70 28.27
C MET A 1 11.65 -27.39 26.82
N ARG A 2 11.91 -28.41 26.02
CA ARG A 2 12.11 -28.18 24.57
C ARG A 2 10.87 -27.53 23.90
N SER A 3 9.68 -27.98 24.26
CA SER A 3 8.43 -27.47 23.68
C SER A 3 8.19 -25.98 24.01
N LEU A 4 8.58 -25.55 25.22
CA LEU A 4 8.47 -24.15 25.61
C LEU A 4 9.41 -23.25 24.81
N LYS A 5 10.66 -23.68 24.58
CA LYS A 5 11.64 -22.95 23.77
C LYS A 5 11.19 -22.84 22.31
N ILE A 6 10.69 -23.95 21.75
CA ILE A 6 10.17 -23.99 20.38
C ILE A 6 8.98 -23.03 20.26
N THR A 7 8.06 -23.05 21.21
CA THR A 7 6.88 -22.17 21.23
C THR A 7 7.31 -20.71 21.29
N LEU A 8 8.29 -20.35 22.11
CA LEU A 8 8.81 -18.99 22.21
C LEU A 8 9.47 -18.54 20.91
N VAL A 9 10.25 -19.41 20.26
CA VAL A 9 10.89 -19.11 18.99
C VAL A 9 9.85 -18.90 17.91
N LEU A 10 8.84 -19.77 17.82
CA LEU A 10 7.76 -19.66 16.84
C LEU A 10 6.93 -18.39 17.05
N PHE A 11 6.61 -18.08 18.31
CA PHE A 11 5.88 -16.87 18.67
C PHE A 11 6.66 -15.62 18.29
N SER A 12 7.96 -15.58 18.61
CA SER A 12 8.84 -14.46 18.26
C SER A 12 8.94 -14.27 16.75
N ALA A 13 9.07 -15.38 15.99
CA ALA A 13 9.10 -15.33 14.53
C ALA A 13 7.81 -14.78 13.97
N LEU A 14 6.66 -15.18 14.51
CA LEU A 14 5.36 -14.70 14.09
C LEU A 14 5.22 -13.20 14.34
N VAL A 15 5.61 -12.72 15.50
CA VAL A 15 5.58 -11.29 15.85
C VAL A 15 6.47 -10.50 14.90
N LEU A 16 7.67 -10.99 14.60
CA LEU A 16 8.58 -10.35 13.66
C LEU A 16 7.96 -10.27 12.27
N CYS A 17 7.31 -11.34 11.80
CA CYS A 17 6.62 -11.34 10.50
C CYS A 17 5.51 -10.28 10.45
N ILE A 18 4.72 -10.17 11.51
CA ILE A 18 3.65 -9.16 11.61
C ILE A 18 4.23 -7.75 11.55
N VAL A 19 5.30 -7.48 12.30
CA VAL A 19 5.96 -6.17 12.32
C VAL A 19 6.54 -5.83 10.96
N PHE A 20 7.29 -6.74 10.34
CA PHE A 20 7.87 -6.52 9.02
C PHE A 20 6.79 -6.28 7.97
N ASN A 21 5.72 -7.06 7.99
CA ASN A 21 4.60 -6.88 7.07
C ASN A 21 3.95 -5.51 7.22
N SER A 22 3.72 -5.10 8.47
CA SER A 22 3.14 -3.79 8.76
C SER A 22 4.04 -2.64 8.29
N LEU A 23 5.34 -2.74 8.54
CA LEU A 23 6.31 -1.75 8.06
C LEU A 23 6.36 -1.70 6.53
N TYR A 24 6.29 -2.87 5.87
CA TYR A 24 6.25 -2.96 4.43
C TYR A 24 5.02 -2.23 3.86
N ILE A 25 3.84 -2.48 4.42
CA ILE A 25 2.59 -1.84 3.99
C ILE A 25 2.68 -0.32 4.16
N ARG A 26 3.20 0.14 5.28
CA ARG A 26 3.36 1.58 5.55
C ARG A 26 4.30 2.24 4.56
N ARG A 27 5.42 1.59 4.24
CA ARG A 27 6.37 2.09 3.23
C ARG A 27 5.75 2.14 1.85
N CYS A 28 5.02 1.10 1.48
CA CYS A 28 4.33 1.05 0.20
C CYS A 28 3.28 2.15 0.09
N ALA A 29 2.48 2.37 1.14
CA ALA A 29 1.48 3.43 1.17
C ALA A 29 2.12 4.81 1.00
N ASP A 30 3.20 5.07 1.71
CA ASP A 30 3.94 6.35 1.62
C ASP A 30 4.54 6.53 0.23
N ARG A 31 5.10 5.47 -0.34
CA ARG A 31 5.70 5.52 -1.68
C ARG A 31 4.66 5.78 -2.76
N ILE A 32 3.51 5.11 -2.67
CA ILE A 32 2.39 5.33 -3.60
C ILE A 32 1.91 6.78 -3.52
N SER A 33 1.77 7.31 -2.30
CA SER A 33 1.36 8.70 -2.09
C SER A 33 2.37 9.69 -2.70
N GLU A 34 3.67 9.44 -2.52
CA GLU A 34 4.73 10.27 -3.11
C GLU A 34 4.67 10.25 -4.64
N MET A 35 4.53 9.07 -5.23
CA MET A 35 4.46 8.93 -6.69
C MET A 35 3.19 9.56 -7.25
N ALA A 36 2.05 9.43 -6.56
CA ALA A 36 0.81 10.05 -6.98
C ALA A 36 0.92 11.58 -6.97
N GLU A 37 1.54 12.14 -5.93
CA GLU A 37 1.79 13.58 -5.85
C GLU A 37 2.76 14.04 -6.94
N GLY A 38 3.77 13.23 -7.25
CA GLY A 38 4.70 13.49 -8.34
C GLY A 38 3.99 13.57 -9.70
N ILE A 39 3.03 12.69 -9.95
CA ILE A 39 2.22 12.72 -11.18
C ILE A 39 1.42 14.02 -11.28
N ARG A 40 0.88 14.48 -10.15
CA ARG A 40 0.17 15.75 -10.07
C ARG A 40 1.07 16.91 -10.46
N MET A 41 2.37 16.82 -10.15
CA MET A 41 3.37 17.82 -10.48
C MET A 41 3.99 17.64 -11.87
N GLY A 42 3.52 16.68 -12.64
CA GLY A 42 3.95 16.46 -14.01
C GLY A 42 4.92 15.31 -14.23
N GLU A 43 5.18 14.50 -13.21
CA GLU A 43 6.04 13.32 -13.35
C GLU A 43 5.31 12.20 -14.11
N ASP A 44 6.10 11.23 -14.60
CA ASP A 44 5.58 10.12 -15.40
C ASP A 44 4.78 9.14 -14.55
N VAL A 45 3.64 8.70 -15.06
CA VAL A 45 2.78 7.71 -14.42
C VAL A 45 3.38 6.30 -14.45
N GLY A 46 4.34 6.04 -15.32
CA GLY A 46 4.96 4.73 -15.48
C GLY A 46 5.62 4.21 -14.21
N GLU A 47 6.20 5.08 -13.40
CA GLU A 47 6.80 4.69 -12.11
C GLU A 47 5.78 4.11 -11.15
N LEU A 48 4.60 4.72 -11.05
CA LEU A 48 3.52 4.23 -10.20
C LEU A 48 2.99 2.90 -10.71
N GLU A 49 2.78 2.78 -12.01
CA GLU A 49 2.32 1.54 -12.63
C GLU A 49 3.29 0.39 -12.40
N ASP A 50 4.58 0.63 -12.59
CA ASP A 50 5.64 -0.37 -12.36
C ASP A 50 5.72 -0.77 -10.90
N PHE A 51 5.68 0.20 -10.00
CA PHE A 51 5.73 -0.05 -8.56
C PHE A 51 4.55 -0.93 -8.13
N TRP A 52 3.35 -0.60 -8.60
CA TRP A 52 2.14 -1.36 -8.26
C TRP A 52 2.21 -2.78 -8.82
N SER A 53 2.62 -2.93 -10.07
CA SER A 53 2.79 -4.23 -10.70
C SER A 53 3.72 -5.15 -9.91
N LYS A 54 4.79 -4.62 -9.35
CA LYS A 54 5.77 -5.38 -8.57
C LYS A 54 5.30 -5.70 -7.16
N ASN A 55 4.44 -4.86 -6.57
CA ASN A 55 4.09 -4.95 -5.16
C ASN A 55 2.65 -5.41 -4.90
N GLU A 56 1.81 -5.47 -5.93
CA GLU A 56 0.39 -5.79 -5.82
C GLU A 56 0.13 -7.10 -5.07
N LYS A 57 0.85 -8.17 -5.40
CA LYS A 57 0.64 -9.49 -4.80
C LYS A 57 0.98 -9.50 -3.31
N LEU A 58 2.11 -8.89 -2.95
CA LEU A 58 2.52 -8.82 -1.55
C LEU A 58 1.60 -7.91 -0.74
N PHE A 59 1.18 -6.80 -1.32
CA PHE A 59 0.23 -5.88 -0.71
C PHE A 59 -1.12 -6.59 -0.47
N GLY A 60 -1.54 -7.41 -1.43
CA GLY A 60 -2.78 -8.18 -1.37
C GLY A 60 -2.83 -9.24 -0.28
N ILE A 61 -1.70 -9.64 0.28
CA ILE A 61 -1.65 -10.55 1.43
C ILE A 61 -2.23 -9.87 2.69
N SER A 62 -2.07 -8.56 2.79
CA SER A 62 -2.38 -7.80 4.01
C SER A 62 -3.69 -7.03 3.96
N ILE A 63 -4.26 -6.83 2.78
CA ILE A 63 -5.50 -6.07 2.63
C ILE A 63 -6.56 -6.95 1.98
N SER A 64 -7.82 -6.52 2.07
CA SER A 64 -8.93 -7.26 1.46
C SER A 64 -8.85 -7.18 -0.06
N GLU A 65 -9.43 -8.17 -0.73
CA GLU A 65 -9.52 -8.22 -2.19
C GLU A 65 -10.25 -6.99 -2.74
N THR A 66 -11.29 -6.54 -2.05
CA THR A 66 -12.03 -5.33 -2.41
C THR A 66 -11.16 -4.08 -2.38
N GLN A 67 -10.34 -3.93 -1.35
CA GLN A 67 -9.40 -2.81 -1.24
C GLN A 67 -8.32 -2.88 -2.31
N LEU A 68 -7.80 -4.07 -2.56
CA LEU A 68 -6.78 -4.29 -3.59
C LEU A 68 -7.32 -3.91 -4.98
N ASP A 69 -8.53 -4.37 -5.31
CA ASP A 69 -9.20 -4.05 -6.56
C ASP A 69 -9.42 -2.55 -6.71
N TYR A 70 -9.87 -1.89 -5.65
CA TYR A 70 -10.11 -0.46 -5.65
C TYR A 70 -8.84 0.33 -5.97
N ILE A 71 -7.73 -0.01 -5.31
CA ILE A 71 -6.44 0.63 -5.56
C ILE A 71 -5.97 0.37 -6.99
N SER A 72 -6.08 -0.87 -7.47
CA SER A 72 -5.70 -1.23 -8.84
C SER A 72 -6.47 -0.43 -9.87
N ARG A 73 -7.79 -0.28 -9.70
CA ARG A 73 -8.63 0.50 -10.59
C ARG A 73 -8.28 1.98 -10.58
N LEU A 74 -7.96 2.54 -9.42
CA LEU A 74 -7.54 3.93 -9.31
C LEU A 74 -6.22 4.16 -10.06
N ILE A 75 -5.26 3.26 -9.92
CA ILE A 75 -3.97 3.38 -10.61
C ILE A 75 -4.16 3.28 -12.13
N ILE A 76 -4.99 2.36 -12.60
CA ILE A 76 -5.33 2.24 -14.02
C ILE A 76 -5.97 3.52 -14.53
N SER A 77 -6.94 4.07 -13.78
CA SER A 77 -7.63 5.30 -14.13
C SER A 77 -6.67 6.50 -14.18
N ILE A 78 -5.76 6.59 -13.24
CA ILE A 78 -4.72 7.64 -13.21
C ILE A 78 -3.85 7.55 -14.46
N GLY A 79 -3.43 6.35 -14.83
CA GLY A 79 -2.64 6.15 -16.05
C GLY A 79 -3.39 6.60 -17.30
N HIS A 80 -4.66 6.22 -17.41
CA HIS A 80 -5.52 6.60 -18.52
C HIS A 80 -5.71 8.12 -18.58
N ASP A 81 -6.06 8.75 -17.47
CA ASP A 81 -6.32 10.18 -17.39
C ASP A 81 -5.06 11.00 -17.69
N HIS A 82 -3.93 10.55 -17.19
CA HIS A 82 -2.64 11.21 -17.46
C HIS A 82 -2.31 11.18 -18.96
N ARG A 83 -2.47 10.04 -19.59
CA ARG A 83 -2.17 9.86 -21.03
C ARG A 83 -3.13 10.63 -21.93
N ASN A 84 -4.36 10.82 -21.49
CA ASN A 84 -5.39 11.50 -22.26
C ASN A 84 -5.59 12.98 -21.90
N GLY A 85 -4.81 13.50 -20.97
CA GLY A 85 -4.86 14.89 -20.56
C GLY A 85 -6.11 15.28 -19.77
N ASN A 86 -6.79 14.32 -19.15
CA ASN A 86 -8.00 14.55 -18.34
C ASN A 86 -7.60 15.05 -16.95
N THR A 87 -7.16 16.30 -16.86
CA THR A 87 -6.57 16.86 -15.65
C THR A 87 -7.50 16.82 -14.43
N SER A 88 -8.77 17.17 -14.64
CA SER A 88 -9.77 17.20 -13.58
C SER A 88 -9.99 15.80 -12.95
N GLU A 89 -10.17 14.79 -13.81
CA GLU A 89 -10.33 13.41 -13.36
C GLU A 89 -9.04 12.85 -12.76
N LEU A 90 -7.89 13.23 -13.30
CA LEU A 90 -6.59 12.84 -12.79
C LEU A 90 -6.41 13.31 -11.34
N GLU A 91 -6.68 14.58 -11.06
CA GLU A 91 -6.57 15.13 -9.71
C GLU A 91 -7.50 14.44 -8.72
N LYS A 92 -8.73 14.18 -9.15
CA LYS A 92 -9.72 13.46 -8.36
C LYS A 92 -9.23 12.05 -8.01
N ASN A 93 -8.75 11.31 -9.00
CA ASN A 93 -8.28 9.94 -8.81
C ASN A 93 -7.01 9.88 -7.97
N ILE A 94 -6.12 10.85 -8.10
CA ILE A 94 -4.94 10.98 -7.24
C ILE A 94 -5.37 11.18 -5.78
N ALA A 95 -6.33 12.05 -5.53
CA ALA A 95 -6.84 12.30 -4.19
C ALA A 95 -7.48 11.05 -3.59
N LEU A 96 -8.27 10.32 -4.38
CA LEU A 96 -8.89 9.06 -3.94
C LEU A 96 -7.85 7.99 -3.62
N LEU A 97 -6.83 7.85 -4.47
CA LEU A 97 -5.75 6.88 -4.24
C LEU A 97 -4.97 7.21 -2.98
N THR A 98 -4.58 8.46 -2.81
CA THR A 98 -3.85 8.91 -1.62
C THR A 98 -4.65 8.65 -0.35
N ASP A 99 -5.94 8.97 -0.37
CA ASP A 99 -6.82 8.72 0.76
C ASP A 99 -6.94 7.23 1.08
N ALA A 100 -7.10 6.40 0.07
CA ALA A 100 -7.22 4.95 0.23
C ALA A 100 -5.96 4.35 0.87
N VAL A 101 -4.77 4.67 0.35
CA VAL A 101 -3.51 4.10 0.86
C VAL A 101 -3.14 4.67 2.22
N GLN A 102 -3.44 5.93 2.50
CA GLN A 102 -3.21 6.52 3.81
C GLN A 102 -4.18 5.95 4.87
N GLY A 103 -5.38 5.59 4.47
CA GLY A 103 -6.33 4.87 5.33
C GLY A 103 -5.78 3.51 5.75
N ILE A 104 -5.19 2.77 4.83
CA ILE A 104 -4.55 1.48 5.10
C ILE A 104 -3.35 1.68 6.04
N ARG A 105 -2.53 2.70 5.80
CA ARG A 105 -1.39 3.03 6.64
C ARG A 105 -1.82 3.32 8.08
N ARG A 106 -2.87 4.09 8.26
CA ARG A 106 -3.41 4.40 9.59
C ARG A 106 -3.91 3.15 10.30
N TYR A 107 -4.59 2.26 9.58
CA TYR A 107 -5.06 0.99 10.13
C TYR A 107 -3.91 0.12 10.61
N GLU A 108 -2.84 0.00 9.82
CA GLU A 108 -1.66 -0.79 10.19
C GLU A 108 -0.95 -0.20 11.41
N SER A 109 -0.84 1.12 11.50
CA SER A 109 -0.26 1.80 12.66
C SER A 109 -1.08 1.55 13.92
N PHE A 110 -2.39 1.63 13.81
CA PHE A 110 -3.31 1.35 14.90
C PHE A 110 -3.21 -0.11 15.37
N SER A 111 -3.12 -1.04 14.44
CA SER A 111 -2.97 -2.48 14.74
C SER A 111 -1.67 -2.76 15.48
N LEU A 112 -0.56 -2.13 15.09
CA LEU A 112 0.72 -2.25 15.79
C LEU A 112 0.64 -1.72 17.21
N GLU A 113 0.03 -0.58 17.42
CA GLU A 113 -0.14 0.02 18.74
C GLU A 113 -0.96 -0.89 19.67
N ASN A 114 -1.96 -1.58 19.14
CA ASN A 114 -2.81 -2.48 19.90
C ASN A 114 -2.11 -3.80 20.26
N ILE A 115 -1.11 -4.22 19.50
CA ILE A 115 -0.33 -5.42 19.79
C ILE A 115 0.73 -5.13 20.85
N PHE A 116 1.29 -3.94 20.84
CA PHE A 116 2.35 -3.50 21.73
C PHE A 116 1.87 -2.40 22.68
#